data_fb027b652f171259fc12936fe32becac
#
_entry.id   fb027b652f171259fc12936fe32becac
#
_cell.length_a   1.000
_cell.length_b   1.000
_cell.length_c   1.000
_cell.angle_alpha   90.00
_cell.angle_beta   90.00
_cell.angle_gamma   90.00
#
_symmetry.space_group_name_H-M   'P 1'
#
loop_
_entity.id
_entity.type
_entity.pdbx_description
1 polymer ?
#
loop_
_entity_poly.entity_id
_entity_poly.type
_entity_poly.pdbx_seq_one_letter_code
_entity_poly.pdbx_strand_id
1 'polypeptide(L)'
;NIVGAKEFSEKELVSQFTLTTPGWITWYTKNDQYSRQKLGADLEKLKSFYMDRGFLEFAIESTQVSISPEKTDVFITINVSEGERYQVSSVKLAGDFSISEEELDKLVLVKAGDAFSRGRLNDTTKAIGERLGKEGYAFANVNAAPEIDKEKHQVAFTIFIDPGKRVYVRRINVTGNT
;
A
#
# COMPACT_ATOMS: atom_id res chain seq x y z
N ASN A 1 15.54 -7.47 -14.94
CA ASN A 1 15.72 -8.79 -14.33
C ASN A 1 15.34 -8.72 -12.86
N ILE A 2 14.48 -9.65 -12.38
CA ILE A 2 14.05 -9.76 -10.97
C ILE A 2 14.59 -11.09 -10.45
N VAL A 3 15.45 -11.02 -9.45
CA VAL A 3 16.13 -12.19 -8.88
C VAL A 3 15.56 -12.48 -7.50
N GLY A 4 15.27 -13.76 -7.22
CA GLY A 4 14.68 -14.21 -5.95
C GLY A 4 13.18 -14.44 -6.01
N ALA A 5 12.50 -14.00 -7.07
CA ALA A 5 11.09 -14.29 -7.30
C ALA A 5 10.91 -15.77 -7.70
N LYS A 6 9.96 -16.45 -7.03
CA LYS A 6 9.63 -17.87 -7.25
C LYS A 6 8.13 -18.06 -7.49
N GLU A 7 7.30 -17.27 -6.82
CA GLU A 7 5.84 -17.40 -6.82
C GLU A 7 5.18 -16.80 -8.07
N PHE A 8 5.83 -15.79 -8.67
CA PHE A 8 5.30 -15.10 -9.84
C PHE A 8 6.34 -15.10 -10.97
N SER A 9 5.86 -15.16 -12.21
CA SER A 9 6.74 -15.08 -13.37
C SER A 9 7.35 -13.69 -13.53
N GLU A 10 8.60 -13.62 -14.02
CA GLU A 10 9.25 -12.33 -14.30
C GLU A 10 8.39 -11.45 -15.22
N LYS A 11 7.73 -12.03 -16.22
CA LYS A 11 6.82 -11.30 -17.12
C LYS A 11 5.68 -10.61 -16.39
N GLU A 12 5.07 -11.30 -15.42
CA GLU A 12 4.00 -10.76 -14.59
C GLU A 12 4.48 -9.61 -13.72
N LEU A 13 5.64 -9.79 -13.07
CA LEU A 13 6.23 -8.76 -12.23
C LEU A 13 6.67 -7.54 -13.04
N VAL A 14 7.32 -7.74 -14.18
CA VAL A 14 7.74 -6.65 -15.06
C VAL A 14 6.54 -5.88 -15.62
N SER A 15 5.40 -6.51 -15.82
CA SER A 15 4.18 -5.82 -16.24
C SER A 15 3.68 -4.75 -15.27
N GLN A 16 4.12 -4.80 -14.00
CA GLN A 16 3.82 -3.77 -12.99
C GLN A 16 4.64 -2.49 -13.19
N PHE A 17 5.71 -2.55 -13.98
CA PHE A 17 6.62 -1.43 -14.18
C PHE A 17 6.17 -0.50 -15.31
N THR A 18 6.23 0.79 -15.06
CA THR A 18 6.00 1.82 -16.10
C THR A 18 7.25 2.11 -16.91
N LEU A 19 8.43 1.74 -16.40
CA LEU A 19 9.73 1.97 -17.04
C LEU A 19 10.03 1.05 -18.25
N THR A 20 9.10 0.16 -18.62
CA THR A 20 9.25 -0.73 -19.78
C THR A 20 8.88 -0.07 -21.11
N THR A 21 8.44 1.19 -21.11
CA THR A 21 8.01 1.90 -22.33
C THR A 21 9.19 2.29 -23.20
N PRO A 22 9.15 2.04 -24.53
CA PRO A 22 10.20 2.47 -25.47
C PRO A 22 10.48 3.98 -25.37
N GLY A 23 11.75 4.39 -25.36
CA GLY A 23 12.18 5.80 -25.31
C GLY A 23 12.61 6.32 -23.95
N TRP A 24 12.46 5.53 -22.86
CA TRP A 24 12.86 5.96 -21.52
C TRP A 24 14.40 6.02 -21.32
N ILE A 25 15.18 5.33 -22.16
CA ILE A 25 16.66 5.32 -22.10
C ILE A 25 17.23 6.74 -22.30
N THR A 26 16.75 7.45 -23.32
CA THR A 26 17.19 8.84 -23.59
C THR A 26 16.82 9.78 -22.45
N TRP A 27 15.84 9.45 -21.74
CA TRP A 27 15.28 10.19 -20.66
C TRP A 27 15.97 9.89 -19.30
N TYR A 28 16.34 8.62 -19.04
CA TYR A 28 17.14 8.22 -17.89
C TYR A 28 18.52 8.88 -17.90
N THR A 29 19.16 9.00 -19.09
CA THR A 29 20.48 9.62 -19.19
C THR A 29 20.47 11.15 -19.12
N LYS A 30 19.32 11.80 -19.36
CA LYS A 30 19.20 13.26 -19.31
C LYS A 30 18.71 13.84 -18.00
N ASN A 31 17.99 13.07 -17.19
CA ASN A 31 17.43 13.55 -15.94
C ASN A 31 17.42 12.44 -14.86
N ASP A 32 18.57 12.26 -14.23
CA ASP A 32 18.82 11.20 -13.23
C ASP A 32 17.84 11.23 -12.04
N GLN A 33 17.49 12.42 -11.54
CA GLN A 33 16.58 12.56 -10.40
C GLN A 33 15.17 12.06 -10.71
N TYR A 34 14.64 12.40 -11.89
CA TYR A 34 13.30 11.98 -12.31
C TYR A 34 13.24 10.47 -12.61
N SER A 35 14.31 9.90 -13.13
CA SER A 35 14.44 8.46 -13.37
C SER A 35 14.45 7.67 -12.06
N ARG A 36 15.15 8.17 -11.05
CA ARG A 36 15.17 7.57 -9.71
C ARG A 36 13.81 7.60 -9.04
N GLN A 37 13.06 8.71 -9.17
CA GLN A 37 11.69 8.81 -8.64
C GLN A 37 10.75 7.80 -9.30
N LYS A 38 10.80 7.63 -10.62
CA LYS A 38 9.98 6.64 -11.33
C LYS A 38 10.36 5.21 -10.96
N LEU A 39 11.65 4.91 -10.88
CA LEU A 39 12.09 3.60 -10.42
C LEU A 39 11.60 3.34 -8.99
N GLY A 40 11.71 4.31 -8.09
CA GLY A 40 11.17 4.22 -6.74
C GLY A 40 9.67 3.93 -6.72
N ALA A 41 8.89 4.62 -7.56
CA ALA A 41 7.47 4.37 -7.69
C ALA A 41 7.14 2.97 -8.22
N ASP A 42 7.92 2.46 -9.18
CA ASP A 42 7.75 1.12 -9.71
C ASP A 42 8.15 0.04 -8.68
N LEU A 43 9.18 0.28 -7.87
CA LEU A 43 9.55 -0.60 -6.76
C LEU A 43 8.44 -0.65 -5.68
N GLU A 44 7.79 0.47 -5.39
CA GLU A 44 6.64 0.50 -4.48
C GLU A 44 5.42 -0.23 -5.06
N LYS A 45 5.19 -0.18 -6.37
CA LYS A 45 4.16 -1.00 -7.02
C LYS A 45 4.46 -2.49 -6.89
N LEU A 46 5.72 -2.89 -7.11
CA LEU A 46 6.14 -4.27 -6.93
C LEU A 46 5.90 -4.74 -5.50
N LYS A 47 6.28 -3.93 -4.51
CA LYS A 47 6.02 -4.21 -3.10
C LYS A 47 4.53 -4.33 -2.79
N SER A 48 3.71 -3.41 -3.31
CA SER A 48 2.25 -3.46 -3.16
C SER A 48 1.66 -4.71 -3.80
N PHE A 49 2.13 -5.10 -4.99
CA PHE A 49 1.71 -6.30 -5.69
C PHE A 49 1.87 -7.56 -4.83
N TYR A 50 3.02 -7.72 -4.18
CA TYR A 50 3.29 -8.84 -3.28
C TYR A 50 2.49 -8.75 -1.98
N MET A 51 2.48 -7.59 -1.34
CA MET A 51 1.75 -7.39 -0.09
C MET A 51 0.24 -7.54 -0.23
N ASP A 52 -0.32 -7.28 -1.41
CA ASP A 52 -1.74 -7.48 -1.68
C ASP A 52 -2.11 -8.94 -1.99
N ARG A 53 -1.10 -9.80 -2.11
CA ARG A 53 -1.26 -11.24 -2.35
C ARG A 53 -0.84 -12.12 -1.18
N GLY A 54 -0.61 -11.52 -0.03
CA GLY A 54 -0.32 -12.22 1.21
C GLY A 54 1.14 -12.19 1.66
N PHE A 55 2.05 -11.65 0.88
CA PHE A 55 3.49 -11.66 1.20
C PHE A 55 3.85 -10.48 2.10
N LEU A 56 3.47 -10.58 3.37
CA LEU A 56 3.66 -9.54 4.38
C LEU A 56 5.13 -9.17 4.60
N GLU A 57 6.02 -10.15 4.50
CA GLU A 57 7.46 -10.00 4.73
C GLU A 57 8.25 -9.71 3.44
N PHE A 58 7.56 -9.44 2.32
CA PHE A 58 8.23 -9.10 1.07
C PHE A 58 9.18 -7.92 1.24
N ALA A 59 10.41 -8.09 0.78
CA ALA A 59 11.44 -7.07 0.83
C ALA A 59 12.21 -6.99 -0.50
N ILE A 60 12.57 -5.77 -0.88
CA ILE A 60 13.54 -5.52 -1.95
C ILE A 60 14.90 -5.36 -1.27
N GLU A 61 15.78 -6.34 -1.50
CA GLU A 61 17.09 -6.39 -0.84
C GLU A 61 18.09 -5.43 -1.49
N SER A 62 18.07 -5.36 -2.82
CA SER A 62 18.92 -4.44 -3.56
C SER A 62 18.39 -4.15 -4.96
N THR A 63 18.76 -3.00 -5.48
CA THR A 63 18.48 -2.58 -6.86
C THR A 63 19.76 -2.08 -7.50
N GLN A 64 20.15 -2.68 -8.63
CA GLN A 64 21.31 -2.31 -9.39
C GLN A 64 20.88 -1.79 -10.76
N VAL A 65 21.45 -0.67 -11.17
CA VAL A 65 21.23 -0.07 -12.49
C VAL A 65 22.56 0.01 -13.20
N SER A 66 22.65 -0.57 -14.39
CA SER A 66 23.81 -0.47 -15.26
C SER A 66 23.40 0.00 -16.65
N ILE A 67 24.28 0.73 -17.30
CA ILE A 67 24.08 1.30 -18.64
C ILE A 67 25.09 0.66 -19.57
N SER A 68 24.66 0.26 -20.78
CA SER A 68 25.55 -0.29 -21.79
C SER A 68 26.66 0.72 -22.17
N PRO A 69 27.86 0.26 -22.61
CA PRO A 69 28.94 1.15 -23.05
C PRO A 69 28.50 2.12 -24.14
N GLU A 70 27.65 1.68 -25.04
CA GLU A 70 27.07 2.48 -26.13
C GLU A 70 26.00 3.44 -25.66
N LYS A 71 25.59 3.38 -24.38
CA LYS A 71 24.48 4.14 -23.80
C LYS A 71 23.14 3.96 -24.52
N THR A 72 22.93 2.78 -25.09
CA THR A 72 21.69 2.40 -25.79
C THR A 72 20.74 1.64 -24.90
N ASP A 73 21.27 0.93 -23.90
CA ASP A 73 20.48 0.04 -23.04
C ASP A 73 20.76 0.30 -21.56
N VAL A 74 19.70 0.20 -20.78
CA VAL A 74 19.76 0.25 -19.31
C VAL A 74 19.27 -1.09 -18.76
N PHE A 75 20.09 -1.69 -17.93
CA PHE A 75 19.78 -2.94 -17.24
C PHE A 75 19.47 -2.66 -15.79
N ILE A 76 18.31 -3.09 -15.34
CA ILE A 76 17.89 -3.00 -13.93
C ILE A 76 17.81 -4.42 -13.38
N THR A 77 18.56 -4.69 -12.32
CA THR A 77 18.47 -5.94 -11.56
C THR A 77 17.96 -5.65 -10.18
N ILE A 78 16.86 -6.30 -9.80
CA ILE A 78 16.17 -6.14 -8.53
C ILE A 78 16.27 -7.48 -7.80
N ASN A 79 16.94 -7.50 -6.65
CA ASN A 79 16.98 -8.67 -5.80
C ASN A 79 15.85 -8.55 -4.75
N VAL A 80 15.02 -9.58 -4.67
CA VAL A 80 13.87 -9.61 -3.78
C VAL A 80 13.92 -10.84 -2.87
N SER A 81 13.34 -10.69 -1.68
CA SER A 81 12.95 -11.78 -0.79
C SER A 81 11.44 -11.79 -0.68
N GLU A 82 10.80 -12.87 -1.10
CA GLU A 82 9.34 -12.95 -1.12
C GLU A 82 8.74 -13.17 0.28
N GLY A 83 9.44 -13.94 1.13
CA GLY A 83 8.89 -14.40 2.39
C GLY A 83 7.80 -15.46 2.20
N GLU A 84 7.05 -15.70 3.25
CA GLU A 84 5.93 -16.65 3.25
C GLU A 84 4.61 -15.92 3.02
N ARG A 85 3.60 -16.67 2.55
CA ARG A 85 2.26 -16.14 2.34
C ARG A 85 1.45 -16.22 3.61
N TYR A 86 0.95 -15.06 4.08
CA TYR A 86 0.16 -14.91 5.30
C TYR A 86 -1.34 -14.86 5.01
N GLN A 87 -2.12 -15.46 5.92
CA GLN A 87 -3.57 -15.35 5.95
C GLN A 87 -4.03 -14.53 7.16
N VAL A 88 -5.14 -13.85 7.02
CA VAL A 88 -5.77 -13.12 8.10
C VAL A 88 -6.46 -14.12 9.04
N SER A 89 -6.07 -14.14 10.31
CA SER A 89 -6.70 -15.00 11.31
C SER A 89 -7.92 -14.37 11.96
N SER A 90 -7.87 -13.06 12.22
CA SER A 90 -8.98 -12.29 12.76
C SER A 90 -8.83 -10.80 12.48
N VAL A 91 -9.96 -10.09 12.49
CA VAL A 91 -10.01 -8.62 12.47
C VAL A 91 -10.91 -8.18 13.60
N LYS A 92 -10.44 -7.27 14.45
CA LYS A 92 -11.19 -6.71 15.58
C LYS A 92 -11.22 -5.20 15.49
N LEU A 93 -12.34 -4.61 15.86
CA LEU A 93 -12.46 -3.18 16.08
C LEU A 93 -12.23 -2.87 17.56
N ALA A 94 -11.52 -1.79 17.87
CA ALA A 94 -11.25 -1.34 19.22
C ALA A 94 -11.24 0.20 19.27
N GLY A 95 -11.52 0.75 20.45
CA GLY A 95 -11.52 2.18 20.67
C GLY A 95 -12.91 2.75 20.93
N ASP A 96 -13.10 4.02 20.60
CA ASP A 96 -14.38 4.71 20.75
C ASP A 96 -15.13 4.71 19.42
N PHE A 97 -16.30 4.05 19.42
CA PHE A 97 -17.17 4.00 18.25
C PHE A 97 -18.24 5.07 18.39
N SER A 98 -18.03 6.23 17.82
CA SER A 98 -19.05 7.30 17.75
C SER A 98 -20.20 6.97 16.81
N ILE A 99 -20.16 5.83 16.14
CA ILE A 99 -21.19 5.23 15.27
C ILE A 99 -21.36 3.76 15.66
N SER A 100 -22.41 3.09 15.16
CA SER A 100 -22.65 1.70 15.51
C SER A 100 -21.56 0.76 14.99
N GLU A 101 -21.20 -0.23 15.79
CA GLU A 101 -20.23 -1.26 15.41
C GLU A 101 -20.66 -2.01 14.14
N GLU A 102 -21.95 -2.27 13.99
CA GLU A 102 -22.54 -2.91 12.80
C GLU A 102 -22.29 -2.11 11.51
N GLU A 103 -22.30 -0.78 11.58
CA GLU A 103 -21.98 0.08 10.43
C GLU A 103 -20.49 0.03 10.12
N LEU A 104 -19.64 0.00 11.15
CA LEU A 104 -18.20 -0.11 10.99
C LEU A 104 -17.81 -1.46 10.39
N ASP A 105 -18.39 -2.56 10.86
CA ASP A 105 -18.13 -3.91 10.34
C ASP A 105 -18.43 -4.04 8.85
N LYS A 106 -19.42 -3.34 8.34
CA LYS A 106 -19.73 -3.30 6.91
C LYS A 106 -18.64 -2.63 6.07
N LEU A 107 -17.83 -1.79 6.67
CA LEU A 107 -16.71 -1.10 6.02
C LEU A 107 -15.41 -1.91 6.07
N VAL A 108 -15.37 -2.98 6.86
CA VAL A 108 -14.21 -3.86 6.98
C VAL A 108 -14.13 -4.78 5.76
N LEU A 109 -13.16 -4.52 4.88
CA LEU A 109 -12.96 -5.26 3.63
C LEU A 109 -12.09 -6.52 3.80
N VAL A 110 -11.47 -6.68 4.97
CA VAL A 110 -10.57 -7.79 5.30
C VAL A 110 -11.26 -8.72 6.27
N LYS A 111 -11.31 -10.02 5.96
CA LYS A 111 -11.98 -11.03 6.78
C LYS A 111 -11.02 -12.15 7.17
N ALA A 112 -11.34 -12.83 8.27
CA ALA A 112 -10.63 -14.05 8.65
C ALA A 112 -10.70 -15.09 7.52
N GLY A 113 -9.54 -15.70 7.21
CA GLY A 113 -9.37 -16.64 6.11
C GLY A 113 -8.93 -16.01 4.78
N ASP A 114 -9.03 -14.69 4.62
CA ASP A 114 -8.51 -14.00 3.44
C ASP A 114 -6.98 -14.04 3.43
N ALA A 115 -6.38 -14.01 2.24
CA ALA A 115 -4.97 -13.67 2.13
C ALA A 115 -4.76 -12.25 2.63
N PHE A 116 -3.64 -12.01 3.33
CA PHE A 116 -3.28 -10.65 3.72
C PHE A 116 -3.25 -9.74 2.50
N SER A 117 -3.79 -8.53 2.64
CA SER A 117 -3.71 -7.48 1.62
C SER A 117 -3.56 -6.12 2.30
N ARG A 118 -2.43 -5.47 2.05
CA ARG A 118 -2.16 -4.12 2.55
C ARG A 118 -3.14 -3.10 1.99
N GLY A 119 -3.47 -3.23 0.71
CA GLY A 119 -4.43 -2.35 0.04
C GLY A 119 -5.81 -2.41 0.69
N ARG A 120 -6.37 -3.62 0.87
CA ARG A 120 -7.68 -3.79 1.52
C ARG A 120 -7.69 -3.27 2.95
N LEU A 121 -6.59 -3.43 3.69
CA LEU A 121 -6.48 -2.92 5.05
C LEU A 121 -6.49 -1.39 5.07
N ASN A 122 -5.72 -0.75 4.17
CA ASN A 122 -5.71 0.70 4.01
C ASN A 122 -7.07 1.24 3.56
N ASP A 123 -7.73 0.57 2.62
CA ASP A 123 -9.08 0.94 2.17
C ASP A 123 -10.10 0.83 3.31
N THR A 124 -9.97 -0.18 4.18
CA THR A 124 -10.79 -0.33 5.38
C THR A 124 -10.59 0.86 6.34
N THR A 125 -9.36 1.18 6.71
CA THR A 125 -9.08 2.29 7.63
C THR A 125 -9.52 3.63 7.07
N LYS A 126 -9.34 3.83 5.76
CA LYS A 126 -9.79 5.01 5.04
C LYS A 126 -11.32 5.11 5.02
N ALA A 127 -12.03 4.03 4.69
CA ALA A 127 -13.49 4.02 4.66
C ALA A 127 -14.10 4.34 6.03
N ILE A 128 -13.53 3.79 7.11
CA ILE A 128 -13.92 4.10 8.48
C ILE A 128 -13.69 5.58 8.80
N GLY A 129 -12.50 6.11 8.46
CA GLY A 129 -12.18 7.53 8.67
C GLY A 129 -13.12 8.47 7.92
N GLU A 130 -13.43 8.16 6.65
CA GLU A 130 -14.37 8.93 5.84
C GLU A 130 -15.80 8.86 6.41
N ARG A 131 -16.22 7.70 6.93
CA ARG A 131 -17.53 7.55 7.57
C ARG A 131 -17.64 8.41 8.83
N LEU A 132 -16.61 8.41 9.67
CA LEU A 132 -16.52 9.28 10.85
C LEU A 132 -16.49 10.76 10.45
N GLY A 133 -15.78 11.12 9.39
CA GLY A 133 -15.74 12.48 8.86
C GLY A 133 -17.12 13.02 8.49
N LYS A 134 -18.00 12.19 7.93
CA LYS A 134 -19.40 12.55 7.61
C LYS A 134 -20.23 12.86 8.86
N GLU A 135 -19.88 12.31 10.01
CA GLU A 135 -20.51 12.63 11.31
C GLU A 135 -19.86 13.85 11.99
N GLY A 136 -18.91 14.50 11.33
CA GLY A 136 -18.25 15.71 11.84
C GLY A 136 -16.93 15.43 12.58
N TYR A 137 -16.43 14.20 12.59
CA TYR A 137 -15.14 13.85 13.17
C TYR A 137 -14.01 14.00 12.13
N ALA A 138 -13.72 15.25 11.75
CA ALA A 138 -12.79 15.56 10.65
C ALA A 138 -11.34 15.15 10.94
N PHE A 139 -10.99 14.88 12.18
CA PHE A 139 -9.63 14.49 12.61
C PHE A 139 -9.62 13.10 13.24
N ALA A 140 -10.56 12.23 12.85
CA ALA A 140 -10.58 10.86 13.30
C ALA A 140 -9.27 10.14 12.92
N ASN A 141 -8.73 9.41 13.88
CA ASN A 141 -7.54 8.58 13.70
C ASN A 141 -7.96 7.11 13.67
N VAL A 142 -7.64 6.42 12.58
CA VAL A 142 -7.97 5.01 12.39
C VAL A 142 -6.71 4.27 12.00
N ASN A 143 -6.23 3.40 12.88
CA ASN A 143 -5.00 2.66 12.69
C ASN A 143 -5.23 1.16 12.84
N ALA A 144 -4.60 0.38 11.97
CA ALA A 144 -4.59 -1.08 12.08
C ALA A 144 -3.25 -1.56 12.68
N ALA A 145 -3.34 -2.28 13.78
CA ALA A 145 -2.19 -2.92 14.43
C ALA A 145 -2.15 -4.41 14.08
N PRO A 146 -1.07 -4.89 13.45
CA PRO A 146 -0.89 -6.30 13.15
C PRO A 146 -0.32 -7.06 14.35
N GLU A 147 -0.80 -8.28 14.55
CA GLU A 147 -0.22 -9.30 15.41
C GLU A 147 0.14 -10.52 14.56
N ILE A 148 1.44 -10.75 14.37
CA ILE A 148 1.95 -11.71 13.39
C ILE A 148 2.31 -13.01 14.10
N ASP A 149 1.72 -14.12 13.66
CA ASP A 149 2.10 -15.48 14.04
C ASP A 149 2.91 -16.11 12.89
N LYS A 150 4.23 -16.09 13.05
CA LYS A 150 5.17 -16.60 12.03
C LYS A 150 5.13 -18.11 11.87
N GLU A 151 4.78 -18.86 12.94
CA GLU A 151 4.72 -20.32 12.89
C GLU A 151 3.52 -20.79 12.07
N LYS A 152 2.39 -20.09 12.19
CA LYS A 152 1.16 -20.42 11.47
C LYS A 152 0.99 -19.66 10.16
N HIS A 153 1.90 -18.72 9.83
CA HIS A 153 1.79 -17.77 8.72
C HIS A 153 0.43 -17.06 8.73
N GLN A 154 0.06 -16.56 9.90
CA GLN A 154 -1.19 -15.84 10.14
C GLN A 154 -0.94 -14.45 10.72
N VAL A 155 -1.86 -13.55 10.44
CA VAL A 155 -1.85 -12.20 10.99
C VAL A 155 -3.24 -11.83 11.50
N ALA A 156 -3.33 -11.40 12.76
CA ALA A 156 -4.52 -10.80 13.33
C ALA A 156 -4.40 -9.28 13.27
N PHE A 157 -5.51 -8.59 13.01
CA PHE A 157 -5.54 -7.14 13.01
C PHE A 157 -6.47 -6.62 14.09
N THR A 158 -6.01 -5.59 14.79
CA THR A 158 -6.87 -4.75 15.63
C THR A 158 -6.92 -3.37 15.01
N ILE A 159 -8.09 -2.93 14.58
CA ILE A 159 -8.33 -1.60 14.02
C ILE A 159 -8.74 -0.70 15.17
N PHE A 160 -7.83 0.19 15.57
CA PHE A 160 -8.07 1.19 16.61
C PHE A 160 -8.71 2.42 16.00
N ILE A 161 -9.83 2.84 16.60
CA ILE A 161 -10.63 3.97 16.18
C ILE A 161 -10.63 5.02 17.29
N ASP A 162 -10.13 6.21 16.97
CA ASP A 162 -10.21 7.39 17.81
C ASP A 162 -10.87 8.52 17.01
N PRO A 163 -12.15 8.82 17.23
CA PRO A 163 -12.84 9.85 16.47
C PRO A 163 -12.33 11.26 16.78
N GLY A 164 -11.67 11.47 17.93
CA GLY A 164 -11.26 12.78 18.36
C GLY A 164 -12.42 13.72 18.66
N LYS A 165 -12.21 15.02 18.47
CA LYS A 165 -13.23 16.05 18.71
C LYS A 165 -14.11 16.28 17.50
N ARG A 166 -15.41 16.38 17.70
CA ARG A 166 -16.35 16.76 16.65
C ARG A 166 -16.16 18.22 16.23
N VAL A 167 -16.09 18.47 14.93
CA VAL A 167 -15.90 19.81 14.35
C VAL A 167 -17.20 20.30 13.75
N TYR A 168 -17.54 21.57 14.01
CA TYR A 168 -18.70 22.23 13.44
C TYR A 168 -18.28 23.42 12.59
N VAL A 169 -18.81 23.53 11.38
CA VAL A 169 -18.66 24.74 10.57
C VAL A 169 -19.56 25.83 11.16
N ARG A 170 -18.92 26.85 11.79
CA ARG A 170 -19.65 27.98 12.40
C ARG A 170 -20.02 29.06 11.41
N ARG A 171 -19.26 29.25 10.33
CA ARG A 171 -19.46 30.33 9.38
C ARG A 171 -18.80 30.04 8.04
N ILE A 172 -19.50 30.29 6.96
CA ILE A 172 -18.95 30.30 5.60
C ILE A 172 -19.05 31.75 5.10
N ASN A 173 -17.92 32.37 4.79
CA ASN A 173 -17.85 33.68 4.16
C ASN A 173 -17.59 33.47 2.67
N VAL A 174 -18.51 33.91 1.83
CA VAL A 174 -18.31 33.94 0.38
C VAL A 174 -17.97 35.38 -0.01
N THR A 175 -16.75 35.61 -0.51
CA THR A 175 -16.30 36.92 -0.97
C THR A 175 -16.00 36.82 -2.47
N GLY A 176 -16.34 37.84 -3.24
CA GLY A 176 -15.92 37.94 -4.65
C GLY A 176 -16.95 37.53 -5.69
N ASN A 177 -18.25 37.82 -5.44
CA ASN A 177 -19.25 37.77 -6.49
C ASN A 177 -19.64 39.22 -6.85
N THR A 178 -18.94 39.77 -7.84
CA THR A 178 -19.33 40.98 -8.56
C THR A 178 -19.44 40.66 -10.04
#